data_3e2253a8fe1899962eea6f24bbe4e38f
#
_entry.id   3e2253a8fe1899962eea6f24bbe4e38f
#
_cell.length_a   1.000
_cell.length_b   1.000
_cell.length_c   1.000
_cell.angle_alpha   90.00
_cell.angle_beta   90.00
_cell.angle_gamma   90.00
#
_symmetry.space_group_name_H-M   'P 1'
#
loop_
_entity.id
_entity.type
_entity.pdbx_description
1 polymer ?
#
loop_
_entity_poly.entity_id
_entity_poly.type
_entity_poly.pdbx_seq_one_letter_code
_entity_poly.pdbx_strand_id
1 'polypeptide(L)'
;MERLTTPSNRQQVRGFLTIHSTPSALRHHIDWAIQAVLGTLVKPTWTSQPLIPGSYRTQIEFRDRQGAAAELASSLRSWHYLNFEIIENTDNGGELFRCTPELGIHRALVDQTGAVILTENQLCAALKNTLDEESIREAIATLLGSAWESELDRFRSVDLQEIAHLRAI
;
A
#
# COMPACT_ATOMS: atom_id res chain seq x y z
N MET A 1 -2.65 -33.36 -33.58
CA MET A 1 -3.13 -33.15 -32.20
C MET A 1 -2.70 -31.75 -31.77
N GLU A 2 -3.54 -30.75 -32.04
CA GLU A 2 -3.34 -29.39 -31.57
C GLU A 2 -3.68 -29.33 -30.09
N ARG A 3 -2.71 -28.99 -29.28
CA ARG A 3 -2.95 -28.61 -27.89
C ARG A 3 -3.63 -27.22 -27.87
N LEU A 4 -4.92 -27.21 -27.64
CA LEU A 4 -5.65 -26.03 -27.27
C LEU A 4 -5.06 -25.53 -25.96
N THR A 5 -4.17 -24.53 -26.03
CA THR A 5 -3.78 -23.72 -24.87
C THR A 5 -4.99 -22.86 -24.53
N THR A 6 -5.73 -23.29 -23.51
CA THR A 6 -6.76 -22.48 -22.86
C THR A 6 -6.10 -21.16 -22.45
N PRO A 7 -6.61 -19.98 -22.86
CA PRO A 7 -6.07 -18.72 -22.35
C PRO A 7 -6.33 -18.72 -20.84
N SER A 8 -5.26 -18.71 -20.07
CA SER A 8 -5.30 -18.47 -18.64
C SER A 8 -6.07 -17.16 -18.45
N ASN A 9 -7.29 -17.25 -17.94
CA ASN A 9 -8.10 -16.10 -17.55
C ASN A 9 -7.39 -15.46 -16.35
N ARG A 10 -6.35 -14.66 -16.64
CA ARG A 10 -5.65 -13.87 -15.61
C ARG A 10 -6.65 -12.84 -15.12
N GLN A 11 -7.20 -13.09 -13.95
CA GLN A 11 -8.13 -12.19 -13.31
C GLN A 11 -7.46 -10.82 -13.18
N GLN A 12 -8.00 -9.84 -13.88
CA GLN A 12 -7.52 -8.46 -13.84
C GLN A 12 -8.03 -7.83 -12.55
N VAL A 13 -7.13 -7.25 -11.80
CA VAL A 13 -7.43 -6.58 -10.54
C VAL A 13 -7.26 -5.08 -10.68
N ARG A 14 -7.95 -4.33 -9.84
CA ARG A 14 -7.80 -2.89 -9.69
C ARG A 14 -7.01 -2.61 -8.44
N GLY A 15 -6.02 -1.73 -8.56
CA GLY A 15 -5.23 -1.33 -7.41
C GLY A 15 -4.92 0.17 -7.39
N PHE A 16 -4.47 0.62 -6.23
CA PHE A 16 -4.03 1.99 -5.99
C PHE A 16 -2.69 1.96 -5.29
N LEU A 17 -1.72 2.67 -5.84
CA LEU A 17 -0.45 2.99 -5.20
C LEU A 17 -0.48 4.45 -4.79
N THR A 18 -0.28 4.71 -3.51
CA THR A 18 -0.09 6.05 -2.97
C THR A 18 1.29 6.15 -2.36
N ILE A 19 2.15 6.99 -2.95
CA ILE A 19 3.41 7.37 -2.33
C ILE A 19 3.16 8.70 -1.63
N HIS A 20 3.13 8.66 -0.31
CA HIS A 20 2.85 9.82 0.53
C HIS A 20 4.03 10.78 0.62
N SER A 21 5.25 10.24 0.66
CA SER A 21 6.45 11.07 0.61
C SER A 21 7.65 10.32 0.07
N THR A 22 8.45 11.02 -0.72
CA THR A 22 9.77 10.60 -1.20
C THR A 22 10.66 11.81 -1.42
N PRO A 23 11.97 11.71 -1.14
CA PRO A 23 12.94 12.74 -1.52
C PRO A 23 12.97 12.96 -3.03
N SER A 24 13.19 14.19 -3.46
CA SER A 24 13.22 14.55 -4.90
C SER A 24 14.21 13.72 -5.71
N ALA A 25 15.35 13.35 -5.12
CA ALA A 25 16.40 12.58 -5.77
C ALA A 25 15.97 11.15 -6.16
N LEU A 26 14.99 10.57 -5.46
CA LEU A 26 14.54 9.20 -5.69
C LEU A 26 13.44 9.07 -6.74
N ARG A 27 12.78 10.16 -7.14
CA ARG A 27 11.60 10.10 -8.01
C ARG A 27 11.82 9.29 -9.29
N HIS A 28 12.90 9.54 -10.02
CA HIS A 28 13.18 8.81 -11.27
C HIS A 28 13.42 7.33 -11.06
N HIS A 29 14.06 6.95 -9.96
CA HIS A 29 14.28 5.55 -9.63
C HIS A 29 12.97 4.85 -9.27
N ILE A 30 12.09 5.58 -8.57
CA ILE A 30 10.75 5.08 -8.23
C ILE A 30 9.90 4.94 -9.49
N ASP A 31 9.94 5.91 -10.41
CA ASP A 31 9.27 5.81 -11.71
C ASP A 31 9.70 4.54 -12.45
N TRP A 32 10.99 4.25 -12.51
CA TRP A 32 11.49 3.02 -13.14
C TRP A 32 11.04 1.76 -12.41
N ALA A 33 11.03 1.76 -11.08
CA ALA A 33 10.55 0.62 -10.29
C ALA A 33 9.06 0.35 -10.53
N ILE A 34 8.23 1.39 -10.59
CA ILE A 34 6.81 1.30 -10.92
C ILE A 34 6.61 0.79 -12.35
N GLN A 35 7.33 1.35 -13.31
CA GLN A 35 7.23 0.97 -14.72
C GLN A 35 7.72 -0.45 -14.99
N ALA A 36 8.68 -0.94 -14.21
CA ALA A 36 9.13 -2.33 -14.32
C ALA A 36 8.03 -3.35 -13.97
N VAL A 37 7.10 -2.98 -13.11
CA VAL A 37 5.97 -3.84 -12.70
C VAL A 37 4.73 -3.58 -13.54
N LEU A 38 4.33 -2.31 -13.69
CA LEU A 38 3.06 -1.92 -14.31
C LEU A 38 3.16 -1.58 -15.81
N GLY A 39 4.39 -1.55 -16.35
CA GLY A 39 4.64 -1.19 -17.74
C GLY A 39 5.01 0.27 -17.96
N THR A 40 5.70 0.54 -19.07
CA THR A 40 6.31 1.83 -19.40
C THR A 40 5.31 2.95 -19.70
N LEU A 41 4.03 2.62 -19.90
CA LEU A 41 2.98 3.62 -20.16
C LEU A 41 2.53 4.32 -18.86
N VAL A 42 2.79 3.73 -17.70
CA VAL A 42 2.48 4.32 -16.40
C VAL A 42 3.48 5.44 -16.12
N LYS A 43 2.97 6.66 -15.99
CA LYS A 43 3.79 7.84 -15.70
C LYS A 43 3.26 8.50 -14.42
N PRO A 44 3.97 8.36 -13.29
CA PRO A 44 3.60 9.02 -12.05
C PRO A 44 3.59 10.56 -12.24
N THR A 45 2.55 11.20 -11.72
CA THR A 45 2.48 12.66 -11.62
C THR A 45 2.86 13.08 -10.22
N TRP A 46 3.99 13.74 -10.07
CA TRP A 46 4.53 14.14 -8.79
C TRP A 46 4.07 15.54 -8.39
N THR A 47 3.62 15.68 -7.15
CA THR A 47 3.32 16.96 -6.50
C THR A 47 4.13 17.12 -5.24
N SER A 48 4.36 18.35 -4.79
CA SER A 48 5.08 18.60 -3.54
C SER A 48 4.32 18.03 -2.35
N GLN A 49 5.06 17.48 -1.38
CA GLN A 49 4.50 17.06 -0.09
C GLN A 49 4.58 18.22 0.91
N PRO A 50 3.44 18.81 1.35
CA PRO A 50 3.47 19.99 2.22
C PRO A 50 4.06 19.75 3.60
N LEU A 51 3.94 18.52 4.14
CA LEU A 51 4.41 18.19 5.49
C LEU A 51 5.92 18.01 5.58
N ILE A 52 6.58 17.67 4.48
CA ILE A 52 8.02 17.40 4.45
C ILE A 52 8.63 18.24 3.33
N PRO A 53 9.26 19.38 3.63
CA PRO A 53 9.90 20.22 2.62
C PRO A 53 10.92 19.45 1.79
N GLY A 54 10.89 19.65 0.46
CA GLY A 54 11.76 18.95 -0.49
C GLY A 54 11.33 17.52 -0.84
N SER A 55 10.22 17.05 -0.29
CA SER A 55 9.62 15.76 -0.63
C SER A 55 8.48 15.90 -1.62
N TYR A 56 8.18 14.78 -2.27
CA TYR A 56 7.14 14.68 -3.29
C TYR A 56 6.21 13.50 -3.01
N ARG A 57 5.00 13.59 -3.54
CA ARG A 57 3.95 12.57 -3.44
C ARG A 57 3.33 12.29 -4.80
N THR A 58 2.78 11.11 -4.96
CA THR A 58 2.03 10.70 -6.15
C THR A 58 0.99 9.65 -5.80
N GLN A 59 -0.07 9.61 -6.59
CA GLN A 59 -1.09 8.56 -6.52
C GLN A 59 -1.34 8.00 -7.91
N ILE A 60 -1.41 6.67 -8.01
CA ILE A 60 -1.57 5.95 -9.26
C ILE A 60 -2.67 4.91 -9.07
N GLU A 61 -3.70 4.96 -9.91
CA GLU A 61 -4.60 3.85 -10.10
C GLU A 61 -4.02 2.93 -11.17
N PHE A 62 -4.05 1.62 -10.93
CA PHE A 62 -3.60 0.63 -11.91
C PHE A 62 -4.60 -0.50 -12.08
N ARG A 63 -4.54 -1.14 -13.23
CA ARG A 63 -5.21 -2.40 -13.52
C ARG A 63 -4.20 -3.35 -14.10
N ASP A 64 -4.01 -4.47 -13.42
CA ASP A 64 -2.99 -5.44 -13.78
C ASP A 64 -3.43 -6.85 -13.33
N ARG A 65 -2.53 -7.82 -13.48
CA ARG A 65 -2.73 -9.16 -12.95
C ARG A 65 -2.75 -9.16 -11.41
N GLN A 66 -3.44 -10.11 -10.84
CA GLN A 66 -3.39 -10.36 -9.40
C GLN A 66 -1.94 -10.58 -8.93
N GLY A 67 -1.58 -9.93 -7.81
CA GLY A 67 -0.24 -9.95 -7.24
C GLY A 67 0.65 -8.78 -7.66
N ALA A 68 0.20 -7.89 -8.54
CA ALA A 68 0.95 -6.70 -8.94
C ALA A 68 1.28 -5.80 -7.75
N ALA A 69 0.36 -5.67 -6.78
CA ALA A 69 0.59 -4.92 -5.55
C ALA A 69 1.74 -5.51 -4.71
N ALA A 70 1.82 -6.82 -4.60
CA ALA A 70 2.91 -7.49 -3.88
C ALA A 70 4.27 -7.29 -4.57
N GLU A 71 4.31 -7.31 -5.91
CA GLU A 71 5.52 -7.03 -6.68
C GLU A 71 5.96 -5.58 -6.52
N LEU A 72 5.02 -4.61 -6.59
CA LEU A 72 5.29 -3.20 -6.31
C LEU A 72 5.82 -3.01 -4.90
N ALA A 73 5.16 -3.57 -3.90
CA ALA A 73 5.58 -3.48 -2.50
C ALA A 73 6.99 -4.05 -2.29
N SER A 74 7.29 -5.19 -2.92
CA SER A 74 8.62 -5.81 -2.86
C SER A 74 9.70 -4.94 -3.51
N SER A 75 9.39 -4.29 -4.63
CA SER A 75 10.31 -3.40 -5.33
C SER A 75 10.54 -2.10 -4.56
N LEU A 76 9.47 -1.51 -4.01
CA LEU A 76 9.53 -0.20 -3.35
C LEU A 76 10.08 -0.26 -1.92
N ARG A 77 9.88 -1.35 -1.17
CA ARG A 77 10.33 -1.46 0.22
C ARG A 77 11.85 -1.36 0.41
N SER A 78 12.63 -1.59 -0.63
CA SER A 78 14.09 -1.48 -0.59
C SER A 78 14.58 -0.02 -0.58
N TRP A 79 13.72 0.92 -0.96
CA TRP A 79 14.02 2.34 -0.95
C TRP A 79 13.75 2.92 0.44
N HIS A 80 14.76 3.17 1.20
CA HIS A 80 14.65 3.91 2.46
C HIS A 80 14.06 5.31 2.18
N TYR A 81 13.37 5.88 3.12
CA TYR A 81 12.70 7.19 3.05
C TYR A 81 11.36 7.22 2.28
N LEU A 82 10.83 6.08 1.85
CA LEU A 82 9.50 6.03 1.28
C LEU A 82 8.43 5.82 2.35
N ASN A 83 7.39 6.65 2.30
CA ASN A 83 6.11 6.39 2.95
C ASN A 83 5.10 6.06 1.85
N PHE A 84 4.61 4.83 1.82
CA PHE A 84 3.66 4.41 0.77
C PHE A 84 2.62 3.41 1.26
N GLU A 85 1.54 3.36 0.52
CA GLU A 85 0.48 2.36 0.63
C GLU A 85 0.14 1.81 -0.74
N ILE A 86 -0.17 0.52 -0.79
CA ILE A 86 -0.67 -0.13 -2.00
C ILE A 86 -1.87 -0.98 -1.59
N ILE A 87 -2.98 -0.80 -2.29
CA ILE A 87 -4.14 -1.68 -2.16
C ILE A 87 -4.43 -2.34 -3.50
N GLU A 88 -4.69 -3.63 -3.49
CA GLU A 88 -5.14 -4.41 -4.63
C GLU A 88 -6.48 -5.02 -4.28
N ASN A 89 -7.50 -4.75 -5.10
CA ASN A 89 -8.85 -5.23 -4.88
C ASN A 89 -9.21 -6.31 -5.90
N THR A 90 -9.77 -7.39 -5.38
CA THR A 90 -10.41 -8.45 -6.15
C THR A 90 -11.90 -8.51 -5.79
N ASP A 91 -12.68 -9.32 -6.52
CA ASP A 91 -14.10 -9.50 -6.23
C ASP A 91 -14.38 -10.08 -4.83
N ASN A 92 -13.39 -10.73 -4.21
CA ASN A 92 -13.51 -11.41 -2.92
C ASN A 92 -12.72 -10.76 -1.79
N GLY A 93 -12.30 -9.50 -1.95
CA GLY A 93 -11.41 -8.80 -1.03
C GLY A 93 -10.09 -8.44 -1.70
N GLY A 94 -9.05 -8.20 -0.91
CA GLY A 94 -7.78 -7.76 -1.47
C GLY A 94 -6.60 -7.86 -0.53
N GLU A 95 -5.52 -7.20 -0.92
CA GLU A 95 -4.32 -7.05 -0.13
C GLU A 95 -3.98 -5.57 0.05
N LEU A 96 -3.55 -5.23 1.26
CA LEU A 96 -3.08 -3.91 1.62
C LEU A 96 -1.63 -4.00 2.08
N PHE A 97 -0.78 -3.18 1.51
CA PHE A 97 0.62 -3.00 1.92
C PHE A 97 0.80 -1.56 2.41
N ARG A 98 1.45 -1.40 3.55
CA ARG A 98 1.85 -0.12 4.13
C ARG A 98 3.33 -0.15 4.43
N CYS A 99 4.04 0.92 4.13
CA CYS A 99 5.47 0.99 4.40
C CYS A 99 5.85 2.38 4.89
N THR A 100 6.61 2.41 5.97
CA THR A 100 7.26 3.63 6.46
C THR A 100 8.73 3.35 6.72
N PRO A 101 9.62 4.36 6.70
CA PRO A 101 11.03 4.18 6.98
C PRO A 101 11.31 3.57 8.36
N GLU A 102 10.51 3.94 9.36
CA GLU A 102 10.70 3.53 10.75
C GLU A 102 10.17 2.13 11.05
N LEU A 103 9.00 1.80 10.50
CA LEU A 103 8.30 0.55 10.81
C LEU A 103 8.55 -0.55 9.77
N GLY A 104 9.08 -0.20 8.60
CA GLY A 104 9.21 -1.13 7.49
C GLY A 104 7.86 -1.44 6.83
N ILE A 105 7.72 -2.64 6.28
CA ILE A 105 6.53 -3.04 5.53
C ILE A 105 5.56 -3.88 6.37
N HIS A 106 4.28 -3.57 6.26
CA HIS A 106 3.16 -4.34 6.80
C HIS A 106 2.26 -4.80 5.65
N ARG A 107 1.80 -6.05 5.72
CA ARG A 107 0.84 -6.64 4.79
C ARG A 107 -0.39 -7.10 5.54
N ALA A 108 -1.56 -6.78 5.02
CA ALA A 108 -2.84 -7.24 5.55
C ALA A 108 -3.76 -7.72 4.42
N LEU A 109 -4.65 -8.65 4.74
CA LEU A 109 -5.80 -8.96 3.91
C LEU A 109 -6.89 -7.93 4.21
N VAL A 110 -7.66 -7.56 3.19
CA VAL A 110 -8.80 -6.65 3.33
C VAL A 110 -10.04 -7.23 2.68
N ASP A 111 -11.19 -6.87 3.21
CA ASP A 111 -12.47 -7.19 2.58
C ASP A 111 -12.80 -6.22 1.43
N GLN A 112 -13.97 -6.38 0.83
CA GLN A 112 -14.44 -5.52 -0.27
C GLN A 112 -14.62 -4.05 0.14
N THR A 113 -14.74 -3.76 1.43
CA THR A 113 -14.86 -2.39 1.97
C THR A 113 -13.50 -1.76 2.28
N GLY A 114 -12.42 -2.54 2.22
CA GLY A 114 -11.06 -2.14 2.59
C GLY A 114 -10.76 -2.34 4.09
N ALA A 115 -11.65 -2.96 4.84
CA ALA A 115 -11.39 -3.29 6.24
C ALA A 115 -10.42 -4.47 6.37
N VAL A 116 -9.46 -4.36 7.28
CA VAL A 116 -8.47 -5.43 7.53
C VAL A 116 -9.15 -6.67 8.10
N ILE A 117 -8.82 -7.81 7.52
CA ILE A 117 -9.29 -9.13 7.96
C ILE A 117 -8.15 -9.83 8.69
N LEU A 118 -8.44 -10.36 9.88
CA LEU A 118 -7.54 -11.25 10.61
C LEU A 118 -8.01 -12.68 10.48
N THR A 119 -7.10 -13.58 10.14
CA THR A 119 -7.39 -15.02 10.10
C THR A 119 -7.31 -15.63 11.51
N GLU A 120 -8.06 -16.72 11.74
CA GLU A 120 -7.99 -17.48 12.99
C GLU A 120 -6.54 -17.88 13.34
N ASN A 121 -5.77 -18.32 12.34
CA ASN A 121 -4.37 -18.71 12.54
C ASN A 121 -3.50 -17.54 13.03
N GLN A 122 -3.69 -16.34 12.50
CA GLN A 122 -2.98 -15.13 12.96
C GLN A 122 -3.33 -14.79 14.39
N LEU A 123 -4.62 -14.84 14.74
CA LEU A 123 -5.09 -14.60 16.10
C LEU A 123 -4.54 -15.64 17.06
N CYS A 124 -4.64 -16.94 16.74
CA CYS A 124 -4.10 -18.01 17.58
C CYS A 124 -2.58 -17.89 17.76
N ALA A 125 -1.83 -17.52 16.72
CA ALA A 125 -0.40 -17.30 16.81
C ALA A 125 -0.05 -16.11 17.71
N ALA A 126 -0.78 -15.02 17.60
CA ALA A 126 -0.58 -13.82 18.42
C ALA A 126 -0.86 -14.12 19.91
N LEU A 127 -1.94 -14.87 20.20
CA LEU A 127 -2.35 -15.17 21.56
C LEU A 127 -1.45 -16.19 22.27
N LYS A 128 -0.71 -17.04 21.54
CA LYS A 128 0.18 -18.05 22.15
C LYS A 128 1.28 -17.46 23.05
N ASN A 129 1.72 -16.24 22.76
CA ASN A 129 2.86 -15.60 23.43
C ASN A 129 2.42 -14.42 24.31
N THR A 130 1.14 -14.25 24.55
CA THR A 130 0.58 -13.15 25.34
C THR A 130 0.12 -13.65 26.71
N LEU A 131 0.52 -12.94 27.77
CA LEU A 131 0.25 -13.35 29.15
C LEU A 131 -0.75 -12.42 29.88
N ASP A 132 -0.97 -11.23 29.35
CA ASP A 132 -1.81 -10.19 29.93
C ASP A 132 -2.60 -9.43 28.86
N GLU A 133 -3.54 -8.59 29.32
CA GLU A 133 -4.41 -7.82 28.43
C GLU A 133 -3.64 -6.84 27.54
N GLU A 134 -2.57 -6.22 28.05
CA GLU A 134 -1.79 -5.24 27.31
C GLU A 134 -1.04 -5.89 26.15
N SER A 135 -0.37 -7.01 26.40
CA SER A 135 0.32 -7.77 25.33
C SER A 135 -0.65 -8.34 24.29
N ILE A 136 -1.87 -8.68 24.66
CA ILE A 136 -2.92 -9.07 23.70
C ILE A 136 -3.31 -7.89 22.82
N ARG A 137 -3.53 -6.71 23.39
CA ARG A 137 -3.87 -5.49 22.64
C ARG A 137 -2.77 -5.10 21.67
N GLU A 138 -1.51 -5.14 22.10
CA GLU A 138 -0.35 -4.86 21.25
C GLU A 138 -0.23 -5.86 20.10
N ALA A 139 -0.41 -7.15 20.36
CA ALA A 139 -0.36 -8.19 19.34
C ALA A 139 -1.46 -7.99 18.28
N ILE A 140 -2.67 -7.67 18.67
CA ILE A 140 -3.78 -7.37 17.76
C ILE A 140 -3.50 -6.08 16.99
N ALA A 141 -3.05 -5.02 17.66
CA ALA A 141 -2.71 -3.74 17.02
C ALA A 141 -1.61 -3.92 15.95
N THR A 142 -0.63 -4.78 16.22
CA THR A 142 0.43 -5.12 15.25
C THR A 142 -0.14 -5.85 14.03
N LEU A 143 -1.02 -6.82 14.23
CA LEU A 143 -1.68 -7.54 13.14
C LEU A 143 -2.53 -6.62 12.28
N LEU A 144 -3.24 -5.66 12.89
CA LEU A 144 -4.04 -4.65 12.20
C LEU A 144 -3.19 -3.59 11.50
N GLY A 145 -1.91 -3.47 11.83
CA GLY A 145 -1.03 -2.43 11.31
C GLY A 145 -1.33 -1.04 11.88
N SER A 146 -1.77 -0.96 13.14
CA SER A 146 -2.21 0.29 13.77
C SER A 146 -1.09 1.34 13.84
N ALA A 147 0.17 0.94 14.02
CA ALA A 147 1.30 1.86 14.02
C ALA A 147 1.51 2.51 12.64
N TRP A 148 1.44 1.72 11.56
CA TRP A 148 1.52 2.23 10.19
C TRP A 148 0.36 3.14 9.86
N GLU A 149 -0.86 2.76 10.28
CA GLU A 149 -2.06 3.60 10.13
C GLU A 149 -1.84 4.96 10.76
N SER A 150 -1.38 5.01 12.00
CA SER A 150 -1.12 6.24 12.75
C SER A 150 -0.05 7.13 12.08
N GLU A 151 1.03 6.54 11.57
CA GLU A 151 2.08 7.29 10.88
C GLU A 151 1.63 7.85 9.53
N LEU A 152 0.82 7.10 8.79
CA LEU A 152 0.39 7.48 7.45
C LEU A 152 -0.83 8.39 7.45
N ASP A 153 -1.63 8.39 8.51
CA ASP A 153 -2.83 9.21 8.61
C ASP A 153 -2.55 10.72 8.49
N ARG A 154 -1.44 11.18 9.03
CA ARG A 154 -1.03 12.59 8.89
C ARG A 154 -0.90 13.05 7.43
N PHE A 155 -0.44 12.16 6.54
CA PHE A 155 -0.31 12.47 5.12
C PHE A 155 -1.66 12.51 4.42
N ARG A 156 -2.57 11.59 4.76
CA ARG A 156 -3.94 11.56 4.22
C ARG A 156 -4.74 12.78 4.65
N SER A 157 -4.53 13.25 5.86
CA SER A 157 -5.21 14.45 6.40
C SER A 157 -4.91 15.70 5.59
N VAL A 158 -3.72 15.82 5.01
CA VAL A 158 -3.35 16.94 4.13
C VAL A 158 -4.17 16.91 2.83
N ASP A 159 -4.36 15.76 2.24
CA ASP A 159 -5.14 15.63 1.01
C ASP A 159 -6.60 16.03 1.21
N LEU A 160 -7.18 15.69 2.36
CA LEU A 160 -8.53 16.11 2.74
C LEU A 160 -8.65 17.62 2.94
N GLN A 161 -7.65 18.26 3.53
CA GLN A 161 -7.61 19.72 3.72
C GLN A 161 -7.51 20.46 2.39
N GLU A 162 -6.68 19.99 1.46
CA GLU A 162 -6.59 20.59 0.12
C GLU A 162 -7.91 20.48 -0.65
N ILE A 163 -8.58 19.33 -0.59
CA ILE A 163 -9.89 19.12 -1.22
C ILE A 163 -10.94 20.03 -0.58
N ALA A 164 -10.94 20.22 0.74
CA ALA A 164 -11.84 21.11 1.43
C ALA A 164 -11.62 22.58 1.02
N HIS A 165 -10.36 22.99 0.85
CA HIS A 165 -10.02 24.35 0.39
C HIS A 165 -10.50 24.62 -1.04
N LEU A 166 -10.36 23.65 -1.94
CA LEU A 166 -10.83 23.75 -3.32
C LEU A 166 -12.37 23.81 -3.44
N ARG A 167 -13.09 23.23 -2.47
CA ARG A 167 -14.57 23.28 -2.43
C ARG A 167 -15.11 24.55 -1.80
N ALA A 168 -14.28 25.34 -1.12
CA ALA A 168 -14.65 26.60 -0.46
C ALA A 168 -14.43 27.84 -1.34
N ILE A 169 -13.86 27.68 -2.55
CA ILE A 169 -13.69 28.70 -3.58
C ILE A 169 -14.82 28.55 -4.61
#